data_597d7c2b59c4c58a15cc89ee38338bd4
#
_entry.id   597d7c2b59c4c58a15cc89ee38338bd4
#
_cell.length_a   1.000
_cell.length_b   1.000
_cell.length_c   1.000
_cell.angle_alpha   90.00
_cell.angle_beta   90.00
_cell.angle_gamma   90.00
#
_symmetry.space_group_name_H-M   'P 1'
#
loop_
_entity.id
_entity.type
_entity.pdbx_description
1 polymer ?
#
loop_
_entity_poly.entity_id
_entity_poly.type
_entity_poly.pdbx_seq_one_letter_code
_entity_poly.pdbx_strand_id
1 'polypeptide(L)'
;MKIQSLGYILVETKDLSAWDHYGQEVCGFMKHPDFSDEEKLCLKIDYEPFRFMVQNGPEEKFLLAGLELGDASALNDAKKIFDELNINYQQLSADDLFTRQITDGISFNDPAGNLIELYHGRLNDETKFTSPKGISGFVTKDLGFGHVVYAALNIEETHDFYINVLGFGDSDIMNLQMSPNPEDPKMKLYFMHCDNKRHHTVAIMQSPTPPSGLVHTMVEVKTIDEVGEALDRAINNDIHISSSLGRHMNDKMVSFYMQTPGGFDLEFGYDGDQPDWSKHQTTSSPAPSYWGHVFTCLLYTSPSPRDRVR
;
A
#
# COMPACT_ATOMS: atom_id res chain seq x y z
N MET A 1 17.27 -9.04 -8.98
CA MET A 1 17.23 -8.15 -7.80
C MET A 1 16.40 -8.83 -6.73
N LYS A 2 16.70 -8.63 -5.44
CA LYS A 2 15.92 -9.24 -4.34
C LYS A 2 15.35 -8.13 -3.45
N ILE A 3 14.12 -7.71 -3.74
CA ILE A 3 13.35 -6.81 -2.89
C ILE A 3 12.76 -7.64 -1.75
N GLN A 4 12.95 -7.19 -0.50
CA GLN A 4 12.51 -7.90 0.69
C GLN A 4 11.08 -7.54 1.11
N SER A 5 10.73 -6.25 1.05
CA SER A 5 9.43 -5.81 1.53
C SER A 5 9.05 -4.41 1.05
N LEU A 6 7.79 -4.04 1.23
CA LEU A 6 7.35 -2.66 1.25
C LEU A 6 7.69 -2.07 2.61
N GLY A 7 8.56 -1.07 2.63
CA GLY A 7 9.05 -0.45 3.86
C GLY A 7 8.21 0.71 4.34
N TYR A 8 7.88 1.63 3.45
CA TYR A 8 7.12 2.84 3.79
C TYR A 8 6.43 3.44 2.55
N ILE A 9 5.50 4.36 2.81
CA ILE A 9 4.98 5.29 1.81
C ILE A 9 5.16 6.73 2.26
N LEU A 10 5.29 7.62 1.28
CA LEU A 10 5.25 9.06 1.46
C LEU A 10 3.99 9.65 0.84
N VAL A 11 3.40 10.61 1.54
CA VAL A 11 2.17 11.29 1.16
C VAL A 11 2.36 12.79 1.34
N GLU A 12 1.81 13.57 0.45
CA GLU A 12 1.68 15.03 0.59
C GLU A 12 0.26 15.39 0.99
N THR A 13 0.11 16.36 1.88
CA THR A 13 -1.19 16.85 2.35
C THR A 13 -1.18 18.35 2.63
N LYS A 14 -2.33 18.97 2.49
CA LYS A 14 -2.61 20.34 2.95
C LYS A 14 -3.00 20.40 4.42
N ASP A 15 -3.36 19.25 5.01
CA ASP A 15 -3.88 19.14 6.37
C ASP A 15 -3.29 17.94 7.12
N LEU A 16 -2.14 18.18 7.77
CA LEU A 16 -1.51 17.19 8.65
C LEU A 16 -2.43 16.77 9.80
N SER A 17 -3.35 17.66 10.25
CA SER A 17 -4.24 17.33 11.38
C SER A 17 -5.30 16.30 10.99
N ALA A 18 -5.80 16.33 9.75
CA ALA A 18 -6.69 15.31 9.22
C ALA A 18 -6.01 13.93 9.18
N TRP A 19 -4.75 13.87 8.75
CA TRP A 19 -3.96 12.64 8.76
C TRP A 19 -3.59 12.16 10.16
N ASP A 20 -3.30 13.09 11.09
CA ASP A 20 -3.05 12.77 12.50
C ASP A 20 -4.27 12.13 13.14
N HIS A 21 -5.45 12.75 12.96
CA HIS A 21 -6.72 12.19 13.41
C HIS A 21 -7.02 10.83 12.76
N TYR A 22 -6.93 10.73 11.43
CA TYR A 22 -7.18 9.50 10.70
C TYR A 22 -6.25 8.37 11.18
N GLY A 23 -4.94 8.66 11.27
CA GLY A 23 -3.95 7.68 11.69
C GLY A 23 -4.17 7.19 13.11
N GLN A 24 -4.34 8.09 14.07
CA GLN A 24 -4.42 7.73 15.49
C GLN A 24 -5.83 7.30 15.91
N GLU A 25 -6.87 8.06 15.53
CA GLU A 25 -8.23 7.82 16.04
C GLU A 25 -8.98 6.75 15.24
N VAL A 26 -8.72 6.62 13.94
CA VAL A 26 -9.40 5.64 13.08
C VAL A 26 -8.57 4.39 12.93
N CYS A 27 -7.33 4.53 12.42
CA CYS A 27 -6.47 3.39 12.11
C CYS A 27 -5.76 2.80 13.34
N GLY A 28 -5.63 3.55 14.44
CA GLY A 28 -4.88 3.14 15.62
C GLY A 28 -3.36 3.09 15.42
N PHE A 29 -2.85 3.84 14.44
CA PHE A 29 -1.43 4.05 14.24
C PHE A 29 -0.86 4.92 15.35
N MET A 30 0.43 4.82 15.61
CA MET A 30 1.11 5.65 16.60
C MET A 30 1.84 6.79 15.90
N LYS A 31 1.56 8.03 16.29
CA LYS A 31 2.40 9.17 15.91
C LYS A 31 3.76 9.05 16.58
N HIS A 32 4.83 9.11 15.78
CA HIS A 32 6.18 9.07 16.33
C HIS A 32 6.49 10.39 17.05
N PRO A 33 6.90 10.37 18.33
CA PRO A 33 7.07 11.59 19.11
C PRO A 33 8.23 12.47 18.63
N ASP A 34 9.33 11.87 18.12
CA ASP A 34 10.56 12.58 17.80
C ASP A 34 10.72 12.86 16.29
N PHE A 35 10.03 12.09 15.41
CA PHE A 35 10.13 12.25 13.97
C PHE A 35 8.95 13.01 13.35
N SER A 36 7.91 13.34 14.14
CA SER A 36 6.82 14.21 13.73
C SER A 36 7.04 15.64 14.21
N ASP A 37 6.77 16.61 13.35
CA ASP A 37 6.87 18.06 13.64
C ASP A 37 5.71 18.82 12.94
N GLU A 38 5.86 20.15 12.77
CA GLU A 38 4.83 20.98 12.12
C GLU A 38 4.80 20.81 10.60
N GLU A 39 5.87 20.24 9.99
CA GLU A 39 5.99 20.06 8.55
C GLU A 39 5.73 18.62 8.10
N LYS A 40 5.81 17.66 9.02
CA LYS A 40 5.62 16.25 8.71
C LYS A 40 5.08 15.44 9.88
N LEU A 41 4.29 14.43 9.53
CA LEU A 41 3.74 13.43 10.43
C LEU A 41 4.32 12.05 10.09
N CYS A 42 4.95 11.41 11.05
CA CYS A 42 5.45 10.04 10.95
C CYS A 42 4.55 9.11 11.75
N LEU A 43 3.85 8.21 11.05
CA LEU A 43 2.96 7.22 11.68
C LEU A 43 3.60 5.84 11.61
N LYS A 44 3.69 5.20 12.75
CA LYS A 44 4.24 3.86 12.90
C LYS A 44 3.16 2.85 13.27
N ILE A 45 3.38 1.59 12.87
CA ILE A 45 2.53 0.45 13.17
C ILE A 45 3.32 -0.72 13.79
N ASP A 46 4.65 -0.57 13.86
CA ASP A 46 5.56 -1.60 14.35
C ASP A 46 6.85 -1.00 14.94
N TYR A 47 7.95 -1.77 14.89
CA TYR A 47 9.28 -1.37 15.39
C TYR A 47 10.03 -0.37 14.48
N GLU A 48 9.54 -0.15 13.25
CA GLU A 48 10.16 0.79 12.34
C GLU A 48 9.87 2.25 12.74
N PRO A 49 10.74 3.22 12.37
CA PRO A 49 10.54 4.63 12.70
C PRO A 49 9.19 5.16 12.22
N PHE A 50 8.78 4.75 11.04
CA PHE A 50 7.45 5.00 10.46
C PHE A 50 7.17 4.04 9.31
N ARG A 51 5.90 3.88 8.97
CA ARG A 51 5.45 3.23 7.75
C ARG A 51 4.72 4.21 6.83
N PHE A 52 4.12 5.24 7.40
CA PHE A 52 3.51 6.35 6.68
C PHE A 52 4.23 7.63 7.09
N MET A 53 4.81 8.31 6.12
CA MET A 53 5.28 9.69 6.29
C MET A 53 4.38 10.60 5.49
N VAL A 54 3.75 11.54 6.17
CA VAL A 54 2.88 12.54 5.58
C VAL A 54 3.55 13.90 5.73
N GLN A 55 3.83 14.56 4.64
CA GLN A 55 4.48 15.87 4.63
C GLN A 55 3.51 16.97 4.22
N ASN A 56 3.71 18.16 4.78
CA ASN A 56 2.94 19.33 4.41
C ASN A 56 3.27 19.77 2.98
N GLY A 57 2.25 20.12 2.18
CA GLY A 57 2.45 20.53 0.80
C GLY A 57 1.17 21.01 0.12
N PRO A 58 1.25 21.44 -1.15
CA PRO A 58 0.13 22.08 -1.85
C PRO A 58 -0.95 21.11 -2.35
N GLU A 59 -0.72 19.82 -2.30
CA GLU A 59 -1.64 18.81 -2.86
C GLU A 59 -2.02 17.73 -1.85
N GLU A 60 -3.09 17.00 -2.14
CA GLU A 60 -3.49 15.78 -1.43
C GLU A 60 -3.13 14.61 -2.34
N LYS A 61 -2.00 13.93 -2.11
CA LYS A 61 -1.61 12.81 -2.95
C LYS A 61 -0.55 11.91 -2.34
N PHE A 62 -0.54 10.68 -2.79
CA PHE A 62 0.57 9.75 -2.64
C PHE A 62 1.77 10.24 -3.46
N LEU A 63 2.96 10.21 -2.89
CA LEU A 63 4.19 10.62 -3.56
C LEU A 63 4.99 9.42 -4.05
N LEU A 64 5.27 8.46 -3.17
CA LEU A 64 6.11 7.30 -3.49
C LEU A 64 5.96 6.16 -2.49
N ALA A 65 6.43 4.98 -2.88
CA ALA A 65 6.68 3.86 -1.99
C ALA A 65 8.18 3.51 -1.94
N GLY A 66 8.66 3.19 -0.74
CA GLY A 66 10.01 2.67 -0.51
C GLY A 66 10.01 1.15 -0.41
N LEU A 67 10.76 0.49 -1.30
CA LEU A 67 10.96 -0.95 -1.33
C LEU A 67 12.33 -1.28 -0.73
N GLU A 68 12.35 -2.18 0.24
CA GLU A 68 13.54 -2.54 1.00
C GLU A 68 14.38 -3.58 0.27
N LEU A 69 15.68 -3.33 0.23
CA LEU A 69 16.71 -4.28 -0.17
C LEU A 69 17.49 -4.78 1.06
N GLY A 70 18.07 -5.98 0.96
CA GLY A 70 18.72 -6.61 2.11
C GLY A 70 19.94 -5.87 2.64
N ASP A 71 20.78 -5.33 1.76
CA ASP A 71 22.04 -4.70 2.12
C ASP A 71 22.60 -3.79 1.02
N ALA A 72 23.77 -3.19 1.28
CA ALA A 72 24.47 -2.34 0.34
C ALA A 72 24.87 -3.06 -0.96
N SER A 73 25.15 -4.36 -0.91
CA SER A 73 25.48 -5.14 -2.11
C SER A 73 24.27 -5.24 -3.03
N ALA A 74 23.08 -5.48 -2.47
CA ALA A 74 21.83 -5.56 -3.22
C ALA A 74 21.49 -4.22 -3.90
N LEU A 75 21.74 -3.08 -3.23
CA LEU A 75 21.56 -1.76 -3.84
C LEU A 75 22.57 -1.50 -4.96
N ASN A 76 23.83 -1.89 -4.78
CA ASN A 76 24.83 -1.77 -5.84
C ASN A 76 24.50 -2.63 -7.06
N ASP A 77 23.97 -3.82 -6.84
CA ASP A 77 23.53 -4.70 -7.94
C ASP A 77 22.30 -4.11 -8.66
N ALA A 78 21.38 -3.46 -7.91
CA ALA A 78 20.27 -2.73 -8.49
C ALA A 78 20.76 -1.59 -9.41
N LYS A 79 21.71 -0.77 -8.94
CA LYS A 79 22.32 0.31 -9.73
C LYS A 79 22.97 -0.22 -11.02
N LYS A 80 23.72 -1.33 -10.95
CA LYS A 80 24.32 -1.96 -12.13
C LYS A 80 23.28 -2.42 -13.15
N ILE A 81 22.21 -3.08 -12.69
CA ILE A 81 21.11 -3.51 -13.58
C ILE A 81 20.48 -2.29 -14.27
N PHE A 82 20.24 -1.20 -13.54
CA PHE A 82 19.68 0.02 -14.10
C PHE A 82 20.60 0.67 -15.12
N ASP A 83 21.90 0.74 -14.83
CA ASP A 83 22.91 1.24 -15.77
C ASP A 83 22.99 0.41 -17.05
N GLU A 84 23.01 -0.93 -16.94
CA GLU A 84 23.04 -1.86 -18.07
C GLU A 84 21.78 -1.76 -18.96
N LEU A 85 20.63 -1.51 -18.34
CA LEU A 85 19.34 -1.35 -19.05
C LEU A 85 19.03 0.09 -19.46
N ASN A 86 19.91 1.05 -19.14
CA ASN A 86 19.71 2.49 -19.33
C ASN A 86 18.44 3.02 -18.64
N ILE A 87 18.13 2.51 -17.47
CA ILE A 87 17.02 3.01 -16.63
C ILE A 87 17.54 4.20 -15.82
N ASN A 88 16.86 5.33 -15.95
CA ASN A 88 17.22 6.53 -15.19
C ASN A 88 16.83 6.37 -13.72
N TYR A 89 17.76 6.68 -12.83
CA TYR A 89 17.52 6.77 -11.39
C TYR A 89 18.27 7.97 -10.79
N GLN A 90 17.87 8.37 -9.61
CA GLN A 90 18.53 9.41 -8.84
C GLN A 90 19.02 8.84 -7.51
N GLN A 91 20.24 9.18 -7.13
CA GLN A 91 20.76 8.91 -5.80
C GLN A 91 20.01 9.77 -4.79
N LEU A 92 19.51 9.18 -3.69
CA LEU A 92 18.87 9.94 -2.62
C LEU A 92 19.87 10.90 -1.98
N SER A 93 19.42 12.11 -1.71
CA SER A 93 20.23 13.13 -1.04
C SER A 93 20.46 12.78 0.44
N ALA A 94 21.41 13.43 1.07
CA ALA A 94 21.65 13.27 2.51
C ALA A 94 20.41 13.63 3.36
N ASP A 95 19.65 14.63 2.93
CA ASP A 95 18.40 15.04 3.58
C ASP A 95 17.30 13.98 3.40
N ASP A 96 17.21 13.37 2.21
CA ASP A 96 16.29 12.26 1.98
C ASP A 96 16.63 11.06 2.87
N LEU A 97 17.88 10.64 2.88
CA LEU A 97 18.35 9.54 3.71
C LEU A 97 18.06 9.77 5.20
N PHE A 98 18.37 10.96 5.68
CA PHE A 98 18.06 11.36 7.05
C PHE A 98 16.56 11.35 7.34
N THR A 99 15.77 11.92 6.44
CA THR A 99 14.31 12.01 6.60
C THR A 99 13.67 10.63 6.55
N ARG A 100 14.14 9.72 5.65
CA ARG A 100 13.65 8.32 5.55
C ARG A 100 14.20 7.43 6.66
N GLN A 101 15.18 7.87 7.44
CA GLN A 101 15.87 7.06 8.46
C GLN A 101 16.46 5.78 7.84
N ILE A 102 17.20 5.93 6.74
CA ILE A 102 17.84 4.84 5.97
C ILE A 102 19.30 5.14 5.70
N THR A 103 20.09 4.11 5.38
CA THR A 103 21.54 4.26 5.14
C THR A 103 21.85 4.73 3.72
N ASP A 104 21.20 4.16 2.70
CA ASP A 104 21.40 4.52 1.29
C ASP A 104 20.20 4.11 0.46
N GLY A 105 19.99 4.77 -0.70
CA GLY A 105 18.88 4.48 -1.59
C GLY A 105 18.91 5.26 -2.89
N ILE A 106 18.11 4.83 -3.83
CA ILE A 106 17.86 5.48 -5.12
C ILE A 106 16.38 5.65 -5.35
N SER A 107 16.00 6.64 -6.17
CA SER A 107 14.62 6.82 -6.64
C SER A 107 14.55 6.72 -8.16
N PHE A 108 13.44 6.19 -8.68
CA PHE A 108 13.17 6.06 -10.10
C PHE A 108 11.66 6.00 -10.35
N ASN A 109 11.27 6.20 -11.62
CA ASN A 109 9.89 5.95 -12.03
C ASN A 109 9.76 4.60 -12.73
N ASP A 110 8.69 3.86 -12.41
CA ASP A 110 8.30 2.70 -13.20
C ASP A 110 7.76 3.14 -14.59
N PRO A 111 7.48 2.22 -15.53
CA PRO A 111 6.95 2.58 -16.84
C PRO A 111 5.59 3.29 -16.82
N ALA A 112 4.79 3.13 -15.76
CA ALA A 112 3.53 3.84 -15.59
C ALA A 112 3.71 5.25 -14.98
N GLY A 113 4.93 5.59 -14.53
CA GLY A 113 5.27 6.89 -13.95
C GLY A 113 5.18 6.94 -12.43
N ASN A 114 4.94 5.80 -11.75
CA ASN A 114 4.93 5.74 -10.29
C ASN A 114 6.36 5.92 -9.75
N LEU A 115 6.54 6.84 -8.82
CA LEU A 115 7.83 7.06 -8.16
C LEU A 115 8.07 6.01 -7.08
N ILE A 116 9.23 5.37 -7.13
CA ILE A 116 9.64 4.29 -6.24
C ILE A 116 11.03 4.58 -5.69
N GLU A 117 11.25 4.30 -4.42
CA GLU A 117 12.56 4.28 -3.81
C GLU A 117 13.00 2.82 -3.60
N LEU A 118 14.25 2.48 -3.95
CA LEU A 118 14.94 1.27 -3.49
C LEU A 118 15.96 1.68 -2.45
N TYR A 119 15.90 1.08 -1.28
CA TYR A 119 16.75 1.46 -0.17
C TYR A 119 17.25 0.26 0.63
N HIS A 120 18.27 0.46 1.46
CA HIS A 120 18.70 -0.48 2.48
C HIS A 120 19.08 0.20 3.78
N GLY A 121 19.18 -0.60 4.84
CA GLY A 121 19.72 -0.17 6.11
C GLY A 121 18.81 0.80 6.85
N ARG A 122 17.57 0.36 7.07
CA ARG A 122 16.64 1.07 7.95
C ARG A 122 17.28 1.26 9.33
N LEU A 123 17.27 2.47 9.84
CA LEU A 123 17.85 2.78 11.16
C LEU A 123 16.94 2.22 12.26
N ASN A 124 17.56 1.70 13.30
CA ASN A 124 16.82 1.18 14.45
C ASN A 124 16.06 2.31 15.15
N ASP A 125 14.82 2.04 15.51
CA ASP A 125 13.98 2.90 16.33
C ASP A 125 13.76 2.24 17.71
N GLU A 126 14.17 2.92 18.78
CA GLU A 126 13.97 2.43 20.16
C GLU A 126 12.56 2.75 20.68
N THR A 127 11.81 3.61 19.98
CA THR A 127 10.45 4.00 20.36
C THR A 127 9.48 2.86 20.12
N LYS A 128 9.07 2.21 21.21
CA LYS A 128 8.15 1.07 21.12
C LYS A 128 6.78 1.49 20.59
N PHE A 129 6.30 0.77 19.59
CA PHE A 129 4.93 0.93 19.11
C PHE A 129 3.91 0.63 20.21
N THR A 130 2.99 1.56 20.41
CA THR A 130 1.84 1.41 21.29
C THR A 130 0.63 2.05 20.61
N SER A 131 -0.34 1.25 20.22
CA SER A 131 -1.54 1.76 19.56
C SER A 131 -2.37 2.63 20.51
N PRO A 132 -2.78 3.85 20.10
CA PRO A 132 -3.70 4.67 20.89
C PRO A 132 -5.13 4.07 20.97
N LYS A 133 -5.42 3.05 20.13
CA LYS A 133 -6.73 2.34 20.11
C LYS A 133 -6.64 0.90 20.62
N GLY A 134 -5.53 0.53 21.21
CA GLY A 134 -5.37 -0.80 21.82
C GLY A 134 -5.18 -1.94 20.83
N ILE A 135 -4.88 -1.65 19.55
CA ILE A 135 -4.54 -2.69 18.56
C ILE A 135 -3.34 -3.49 19.06
N SER A 136 -3.45 -4.81 19.08
CA SER A 136 -2.44 -5.72 19.63
C SER A 136 -1.14 -5.74 18.81
N GLY A 137 -1.18 -5.18 17.60
CA GLY A 137 -0.08 -5.01 16.67
C GLY A 137 -0.47 -5.41 15.25
N PHE A 138 0.30 -4.93 14.30
CA PHE A 138 0.12 -5.24 12.89
C PHE A 138 0.98 -6.44 12.47
N VAL A 139 0.59 -7.08 11.37
CA VAL A 139 1.34 -8.18 10.74
C VAL A 139 2.38 -7.58 9.80
N THR A 140 3.60 -7.43 10.32
CA THR A 140 4.73 -6.77 9.67
C THR A 140 5.97 -7.67 9.70
N LYS A 141 7.10 -7.22 10.21
CA LYS A 141 8.39 -7.91 10.23
C LYS A 141 8.87 -8.23 8.81
N ASP A 142 9.21 -9.49 8.55
CA ASP A 142 9.70 -9.95 7.24
C ASP A 142 8.67 -9.76 6.10
N LEU A 143 7.40 -9.49 6.42
CA LEU A 143 6.33 -9.25 5.44
C LEU A 143 6.22 -7.77 5.01
N GLY A 144 7.00 -6.88 5.60
CA GLY A 144 6.85 -5.44 5.38
C GLY A 144 5.55 -4.90 5.97
N PHE A 145 5.18 -3.65 5.66
CA PHE A 145 3.99 -3.08 6.29
C PHE A 145 2.68 -3.46 5.60
N GLY A 146 2.70 -3.98 4.40
CA GLY A 146 1.50 -4.35 3.66
C GLY A 146 1.78 -4.45 2.16
N HIS A 147 0.87 -3.89 1.36
CA HIS A 147 1.06 -3.77 -0.08
C HIS A 147 0.58 -2.41 -0.61
N VAL A 148 0.97 -2.11 -1.85
CA VAL A 148 0.46 -0.97 -2.64
C VAL A 148 -0.12 -1.45 -3.96
N VAL A 149 -1.18 -0.77 -4.43
CA VAL A 149 -1.78 -1.02 -5.74
C VAL A 149 -1.70 0.23 -6.59
N TYR A 150 -0.91 0.13 -7.65
CA TYR A 150 -0.74 1.20 -8.63
C TYR A 150 -1.70 1.07 -9.80
N ALA A 151 -1.98 2.18 -10.45
CA ALA A 151 -2.64 2.21 -11.75
C ALA A 151 -1.60 2.23 -12.87
N ALA A 152 -1.86 1.50 -13.97
CA ALA A 152 -1.00 1.48 -15.14
C ALA A 152 -1.82 1.29 -16.42
N LEU A 153 -1.87 2.30 -17.30
CA LEU A 153 -2.51 2.13 -18.61
C LEU A 153 -1.69 1.20 -19.52
N ASN A 154 -0.36 1.30 -19.46
CA ASN A 154 0.60 0.43 -20.15
C ASN A 154 0.94 -0.81 -19.29
N ILE A 155 -0.10 -1.53 -18.86
CA ILE A 155 0.01 -2.55 -17.82
C ILE A 155 1.00 -3.67 -18.15
N GLU A 156 1.11 -4.10 -19.41
CA GLU A 156 2.03 -5.18 -19.81
C GLU A 156 3.49 -4.75 -19.68
N GLU A 157 3.83 -3.54 -20.16
CA GLU A 157 5.17 -2.99 -20.03
C GLU A 157 5.56 -2.78 -18.57
N THR A 158 4.62 -2.31 -17.77
CA THR A 158 4.82 -2.11 -16.33
C THR A 158 4.99 -3.45 -15.61
N HIS A 159 4.16 -4.45 -15.92
CA HIS A 159 4.32 -5.80 -15.39
C HIS A 159 5.68 -6.40 -15.74
N ASP A 160 6.07 -6.35 -17.02
CA ASP A 160 7.37 -6.87 -17.48
C ASP A 160 8.54 -6.20 -16.74
N PHE A 161 8.44 -4.92 -16.42
CA PHE A 161 9.43 -4.22 -15.62
C PHE A 161 9.52 -4.78 -14.18
N TYR A 162 8.39 -4.99 -13.50
CA TYR A 162 8.41 -5.57 -12.16
C TYR A 162 8.98 -6.99 -12.16
N ILE A 163 8.63 -7.82 -13.12
CA ILE A 163 9.11 -9.21 -13.20
C ILE A 163 10.58 -9.26 -13.61
N ASN A 164 10.95 -8.64 -14.73
CA ASN A 164 12.24 -8.85 -15.36
C ASN A 164 13.35 -7.93 -14.83
N VAL A 165 13.00 -6.74 -14.30
CA VAL A 165 13.97 -5.77 -13.77
C VAL A 165 14.00 -5.82 -12.25
N LEU A 166 12.84 -5.69 -11.59
CA LEU A 166 12.77 -5.64 -10.13
C LEU A 166 12.81 -7.02 -9.47
N GLY A 167 12.51 -8.10 -10.22
CA GLY A 167 12.63 -9.48 -9.74
C GLY A 167 11.44 -9.95 -8.90
N PHE A 168 10.27 -9.35 -9.11
CA PHE A 168 9.01 -9.86 -8.53
C PHE A 168 8.57 -11.17 -9.20
N GLY A 169 7.68 -11.89 -8.54
CA GLY A 169 7.00 -13.06 -9.10
C GLY A 169 5.50 -12.87 -9.09
N ASP A 170 4.80 -13.48 -10.07
CA ASP A 170 3.34 -13.44 -10.11
C ASP A 170 2.72 -14.36 -9.06
N SER A 171 1.81 -13.80 -8.27
CA SER A 171 0.99 -14.54 -7.30
C SER A 171 -0.37 -14.89 -7.89
N ASP A 172 -1.07 -13.90 -8.45
CA ASP A 172 -2.38 -14.06 -9.09
C ASP A 172 -2.55 -13.07 -10.25
N ILE A 173 -3.33 -13.46 -11.25
CA ILE A 173 -3.70 -12.60 -12.38
C ILE A 173 -5.22 -12.58 -12.49
N MET A 174 -5.79 -11.38 -12.40
CA MET A 174 -7.23 -11.21 -12.44
C MET A 174 -7.66 -10.44 -13.69
N ASN A 175 -8.76 -10.87 -14.31
CA ASN A 175 -9.38 -10.18 -15.44
C ASN A 175 -10.83 -9.89 -15.08
N LEU A 176 -11.10 -8.64 -14.67
CA LEU A 176 -12.40 -8.22 -14.18
C LEU A 176 -13.29 -7.66 -15.29
N GLN A 177 -14.53 -8.13 -15.36
CA GLN A 177 -15.55 -7.56 -16.22
C GLN A 177 -16.15 -6.34 -15.51
N MET A 178 -15.72 -5.13 -15.93
CA MET A 178 -16.20 -3.88 -15.35
C MET A 178 -17.48 -3.36 -15.99
N SER A 179 -17.78 -3.81 -17.22
CA SER A 179 -18.98 -3.45 -17.98
C SER A 179 -20.03 -4.57 -17.90
N PRO A 180 -21.34 -4.24 -17.95
CA PRO A 180 -22.39 -5.24 -18.07
C PRO A 180 -22.39 -5.97 -19.42
N ASN A 181 -21.70 -5.42 -20.45
CA ASN A 181 -21.54 -6.08 -21.74
C ASN A 181 -20.33 -7.04 -21.70
N PRO A 182 -20.52 -8.36 -21.85
CA PRO A 182 -19.44 -9.35 -21.77
C PRO A 182 -18.40 -9.24 -22.90
N GLU A 183 -18.73 -8.55 -23.99
CA GLU A 183 -17.83 -8.33 -25.13
C GLU A 183 -16.87 -7.15 -24.90
N ASP A 184 -17.10 -6.33 -23.86
CA ASP A 184 -16.20 -5.22 -23.55
C ASP A 184 -14.88 -5.74 -22.96
N PRO A 185 -13.75 -5.04 -23.19
CA PRO A 185 -12.48 -5.44 -22.63
C PRO A 185 -12.53 -5.56 -21.09
N LYS A 186 -11.95 -6.65 -20.59
CA LYS A 186 -11.79 -6.85 -19.16
C LYS A 186 -10.63 -6.00 -18.63
N MET A 187 -10.78 -5.47 -17.44
CA MET A 187 -9.70 -4.80 -16.72
C MET A 187 -8.78 -5.85 -16.13
N LYS A 188 -7.49 -5.76 -16.44
CA LYS A 188 -6.47 -6.68 -15.94
C LYS A 188 -5.85 -6.14 -14.65
N LEU A 189 -5.54 -7.07 -13.73
CA LEU A 189 -4.74 -6.83 -12.53
C LEU A 189 -3.67 -7.91 -12.42
N TYR A 190 -2.45 -7.49 -12.07
CA TYR A 190 -1.35 -8.37 -11.68
C TYR A 190 -1.06 -8.19 -10.20
N PHE A 191 -1.00 -9.29 -9.46
CA PHE A 191 -0.61 -9.33 -8.05
C PHE A 191 0.76 -9.97 -7.94
N MET A 192 1.74 -9.24 -7.41
CA MET A 192 3.14 -9.63 -7.48
C MET A 192 3.77 -9.68 -6.08
N HIS A 193 4.46 -10.80 -5.80
CA HIS A 193 5.23 -10.99 -4.57
C HIS A 193 6.70 -10.63 -4.76
N CYS A 194 7.35 -10.20 -3.69
CA CYS A 194 8.79 -10.07 -3.58
C CYS A 194 9.40 -11.22 -2.75
N ASP A 195 10.63 -11.06 -2.23
CA ASP A 195 11.34 -12.14 -1.49
C ASP A 195 10.86 -12.28 -0.04
N ASN A 196 9.52 -12.34 0.16
CA ASN A 196 8.88 -12.63 1.43
C ASN A 196 7.62 -13.50 1.23
N LYS A 197 6.88 -13.79 2.31
CA LYS A 197 5.71 -14.67 2.25
C LYS A 197 4.36 -13.94 2.07
N ARG A 198 4.34 -12.62 1.96
CA ARG A 198 3.10 -11.91 1.68
C ARG A 198 2.61 -12.26 0.28
N HIS A 199 1.31 -12.58 0.14
CA HIS A 199 0.72 -12.97 -1.16
C HIS A 199 1.09 -12.00 -2.27
N HIS A 200 1.04 -10.70 -2.00
CA HIS A 200 1.56 -9.68 -2.90
C HIS A 200 2.05 -8.46 -2.12
N THR A 201 3.09 -7.84 -2.63
CA THR A 201 3.68 -6.61 -2.09
C THR A 201 3.32 -5.41 -2.98
N VAL A 202 3.22 -5.66 -4.29
CA VAL A 202 2.78 -4.70 -5.29
C VAL A 202 1.71 -5.36 -6.16
N ALA A 203 0.65 -4.61 -6.46
CA ALA A 203 -0.24 -4.95 -7.55
C ALA A 203 -0.35 -3.78 -8.52
N ILE A 204 -0.65 -4.08 -9.78
CA ILE A 204 -0.93 -3.08 -10.81
C ILE A 204 -2.30 -3.34 -11.43
N MET A 205 -3.07 -2.28 -11.58
CA MET A 205 -4.42 -2.29 -12.14
C MET A 205 -4.46 -1.53 -13.46
N GLN A 206 -5.06 -2.12 -14.49
CA GLN A 206 -5.22 -1.50 -15.80
C GLN A 206 -6.24 -0.35 -15.74
N SER A 207 -5.78 0.82 -15.32
CA SER A 207 -6.59 2.03 -15.24
C SER A 207 -5.74 3.29 -15.38
N PRO A 208 -6.35 4.45 -15.66
CA PRO A 208 -5.69 5.74 -15.49
C PRO A 208 -5.27 5.93 -14.03
N THR A 209 -4.13 6.59 -13.83
CA THR A 209 -3.70 6.98 -12.47
C THR A 209 -4.72 7.92 -11.85
N PRO A 210 -5.24 7.61 -10.66
CA PRO A 210 -6.18 8.49 -9.98
C PRO A 210 -5.48 9.80 -9.55
N PRO A 211 -6.21 10.90 -9.35
CA PRO A 211 -5.63 12.16 -8.87
C PRO A 211 -4.85 12.03 -7.56
N SER A 212 -5.24 11.09 -6.70
CA SER A 212 -4.55 10.75 -5.45
C SER A 212 -3.18 10.08 -5.65
N GLY A 213 -2.83 9.68 -6.89
CA GLY A 213 -1.55 9.04 -7.23
C GLY A 213 -1.47 7.55 -6.91
N LEU A 214 -2.38 7.00 -6.12
CA LEU A 214 -2.41 5.59 -5.72
C LEU A 214 -3.85 5.07 -5.76
N VAL A 215 -4.05 3.79 -6.08
CA VAL A 215 -5.36 3.14 -5.94
C VAL A 215 -5.63 2.85 -4.47
N HIS A 216 -4.80 2.03 -3.85
CA HIS A 216 -4.85 1.81 -2.40
C HIS A 216 -3.51 1.31 -1.84
N THR A 217 -3.40 1.39 -0.52
CA THR A 217 -2.41 0.65 0.28
C THR A 217 -3.12 -0.20 1.32
N MET A 218 -2.47 -1.22 1.85
CA MET A 218 -3.05 -2.16 2.81
C MET A 218 -2.22 -2.25 4.09
N VAL A 219 -2.91 -2.40 5.21
CA VAL A 219 -2.34 -2.83 6.49
C VAL A 219 -3.08 -4.04 7.03
N GLU A 220 -2.37 -4.93 7.70
CA GLU A 220 -2.91 -6.17 8.25
C GLU A 220 -2.79 -6.21 9.77
N VAL A 221 -3.91 -6.45 10.44
CA VAL A 221 -3.99 -6.67 11.89
C VAL A 221 -4.02 -8.16 12.24
N LYS A 222 -3.90 -8.49 13.53
CA LYS A 222 -3.74 -9.87 13.99
C LYS A 222 -5.06 -10.59 14.23
N THR A 223 -6.16 -9.89 14.33
CA THR A 223 -7.48 -10.48 14.63
C THR A 223 -8.58 -9.87 13.79
N ILE A 224 -9.63 -10.67 13.54
CA ILE A 224 -10.83 -10.20 12.85
C ILE A 224 -11.58 -9.12 13.65
N ASP A 225 -11.51 -9.20 14.99
CA ASP A 225 -12.16 -8.22 15.86
C ASP A 225 -11.55 -6.83 15.67
N GLU A 226 -10.22 -6.73 15.51
CA GLU A 226 -9.54 -5.47 15.23
C GLU A 226 -9.95 -4.86 13.88
N VAL A 227 -10.32 -5.69 12.88
CA VAL A 227 -10.91 -5.22 11.61
C VAL A 227 -12.31 -4.64 11.85
N GLY A 228 -13.15 -5.36 12.62
CA GLY A 228 -14.49 -4.90 12.97
C GLY A 228 -14.46 -3.58 13.77
N GLU A 229 -13.58 -3.49 14.76
CA GLU A 229 -13.38 -2.28 15.56
C GLU A 229 -12.87 -1.09 14.72
N ALA A 230 -11.99 -1.35 13.75
CA ALA A 230 -11.52 -0.31 12.83
C ALA A 230 -12.66 0.18 11.91
N LEU A 231 -13.50 -0.71 11.43
CA LEU A 231 -14.69 -0.36 10.66
C LEU A 231 -15.67 0.50 11.48
N ASP A 232 -15.92 0.12 12.74
CA ASP A 232 -16.76 0.92 13.65
C ASP A 232 -16.15 2.31 13.89
N ARG A 233 -14.83 2.42 14.10
CA ARG A 233 -14.14 3.71 14.25
C ARG A 233 -14.26 4.54 12.98
N ALA A 234 -14.07 3.95 11.79
CA ALA A 234 -14.21 4.66 10.52
C ALA A 234 -15.64 5.23 10.36
N ILE A 235 -16.67 4.43 10.62
CA ILE A 235 -18.08 4.87 10.56
C ILE A 235 -18.36 5.98 11.57
N ASN A 236 -17.88 5.85 12.82
CA ASN A 236 -18.12 6.82 13.89
C ASN A 236 -17.38 8.16 13.67
N ASN A 237 -16.35 8.17 12.82
CA ASN A 237 -15.60 9.36 12.43
C ASN A 237 -16.00 9.87 11.02
N ASP A 238 -17.13 9.43 10.49
CA ASP A 238 -17.65 9.81 9.16
C ASP A 238 -16.66 9.59 8.00
N ILE A 239 -15.75 8.61 8.13
CA ILE A 239 -14.83 8.24 7.06
C ILE A 239 -15.61 7.49 5.98
N HIS A 240 -15.38 7.86 4.72
CA HIS A 240 -16.00 7.19 3.59
C HIS A 240 -15.51 5.74 3.49
N ILE A 241 -16.46 4.79 3.53
CA ILE A 241 -16.20 3.36 3.30
C ILE A 241 -16.33 3.10 1.81
N SER A 242 -15.19 2.94 1.14
CA SER A 242 -15.13 2.72 -0.31
C SER A 242 -15.57 1.31 -0.69
N SER A 243 -15.32 0.33 0.18
CA SER A 243 -15.81 -1.03 0.00
C SER A 243 -16.18 -1.66 1.34
N SER A 244 -17.30 -2.36 1.34
CA SER A 244 -17.80 -3.08 2.52
C SER A 244 -16.85 -4.20 2.96
N LEU A 245 -17.02 -4.68 4.20
CA LEU A 245 -16.32 -5.87 4.66
C LEU A 245 -16.57 -7.05 3.70
N GLY A 246 -15.50 -7.75 3.36
CA GLY A 246 -15.52 -8.88 2.45
C GLY A 246 -14.34 -9.83 2.65
N ARG A 247 -14.32 -10.92 1.87
CA ARG A 247 -13.18 -11.85 1.80
C ARG A 247 -12.71 -11.96 0.36
N HIS A 248 -11.47 -11.61 0.12
CA HIS A 248 -10.84 -11.75 -1.19
C HIS A 248 -10.73 -13.21 -1.64
N MET A 249 -10.71 -13.43 -2.96
CA MET A 249 -10.56 -14.77 -3.53
C MET A 249 -9.08 -15.12 -3.74
N ASN A 250 -8.25 -14.17 -4.13
CA ASN A 250 -6.83 -14.35 -4.44
C ASN A 250 -6.00 -14.67 -3.18
N ASP A 251 -6.00 -13.79 -2.20
CA ASP A 251 -5.18 -13.89 -0.98
C ASP A 251 -5.98 -14.26 0.29
N LYS A 252 -7.30 -14.45 0.15
CA LYS A 252 -8.23 -14.84 1.22
C LYS A 252 -8.36 -13.85 2.38
N MET A 253 -7.75 -12.69 2.28
CA MET A 253 -7.83 -11.65 3.30
C MET A 253 -9.29 -11.23 3.55
N VAL A 254 -9.64 -11.06 4.81
CA VAL A 254 -10.89 -10.40 5.22
C VAL A 254 -10.57 -8.94 5.49
N SER A 255 -11.15 -8.06 4.71
CA SER A 255 -10.83 -6.64 4.75
C SER A 255 -12.02 -5.75 4.41
N PHE A 256 -11.87 -4.47 4.65
CA PHE A 256 -12.72 -3.42 4.11
C PHE A 256 -11.84 -2.26 3.62
N TYR A 257 -12.40 -1.36 2.82
CA TYR A 257 -11.67 -0.23 2.27
C TYR A 257 -12.27 1.07 2.77
N MET A 258 -11.42 1.99 3.20
CA MET A 258 -11.80 3.32 3.63
C MET A 258 -10.91 4.39 2.99
N GLN A 259 -11.50 5.51 2.63
CA GLN A 259 -10.77 6.59 1.98
C GLN A 259 -9.85 7.29 2.98
N THR A 260 -8.60 7.51 2.60
CA THR A 260 -7.64 8.32 3.34
C THR A 260 -7.89 9.83 3.10
N PRO A 261 -7.36 10.72 3.94
CA PRO A 261 -7.34 12.15 3.64
C PRO A 261 -6.63 12.49 2.32
N GLY A 262 -5.68 11.65 1.88
CA GLY A 262 -4.98 11.79 0.59
C GLY A 262 -5.79 11.34 -0.63
N GLY A 263 -7.02 10.87 -0.45
CA GLY A 263 -7.95 10.52 -1.51
C GLY A 263 -7.76 9.12 -2.14
N PHE A 264 -6.73 8.39 -1.78
CA PHE A 264 -6.60 6.95 -2.08
C PHE A 264 -7.20 6.12 -0.94
N ASP A 265 -7.44 4.84 -1.19
CA ASP A 265 -8.01 3.96 -0.17
C ASP A 265 -6.94 3.32 0.72
N LEU A 266 -7.29 3.09 1.98
CA LEU A 266 -6.61 2.16 2.86
C LEU A 266 -7.46 0.89 3.00
N GLU A 267 -6.90 -0.25 2.61
CA GLU A 267 -7.42 -1.56 2.93
C GLU A 267 -6.97 -1.96 4.33
N PHE A 268 -7.93 -2.25 5.20
CA PHE A 268 -7.67 -2.69 6.57
C PHE A 268 -8.08 -4.14 6.72
N GLY A 269 -7.10 -5.04 6.85
CA GLY A 269 -7.32 -6.46 6.64
C GLY A 269 -6.77 -7.38 7.74
N TYR A 270 -7.14 -8.66 7.61
CA TYR A 270 -6.77 -9.75 8.50
C TYR A 270 -6.66 -11.07 7.73
N ASP A 271 -5.73 -11.94 8.12
CA ASP A 271 -5.59 -13.33 7.67
C ASP A 271 -5.30 -13.46 6.17
N GLY A 272 -4.39 -12.62 5.66
CA GLY A 272 -3.89 -12.73 4.29
C GLY A 272 -3.04 -13.99 4.09
N ASP A 273 -3.22 -14.64 2.93
CA ASP A 273 -2.51 -15.88 2.58
C ASP A 273 -0.99 -15.65 2.51
N GLN A 274 -0.23 -16.63 2.98
CA GLN A 274 1.24 -16.65 2.94
C GLN A 274 1.72 -17.90 2.18
N PRO A 275 1.76 -17.85 0.86
CA PRO A 275 2.09 -19.00 0.03
C PRO A 275 3.53 -19.53 0.28
N ASP A 276 3.68 -20.84 0.10
CA ASP A 276 4.99 -21.48 -0.08
C ASP A 276 5.41 -21.31 -1.55
N TRP A 277 6.22 -20.31 -1.85
CA TRP A 277 6.64 -19.96 -3.22
C TRP A 277 7.33 -21.10 -3.97
N SER A 278 7.91 -22.07 -3.25
CA SER A 278 8.50 -23.27 -3.87
C SER A 278 7.46 -24.22 -4.49
N LYS A 279 6.17 -24.07 -4.12
CA LYS A 279 5.04 -24.89 -4.57
C LYS A 279 3.93 -24.09 -5.22
N HIS A 280 3.93 -22.78 -5.01
CA HIS A 280 2.92 -21.92 -5.57
C HIS A 280 3.01 -21.90 -7.11
N GLN A 281 1.85 -21.92 -7.74
CA GLN A 281 1.69 -21.64 -9.16
C GLN A 281 0.81 -20.40 -9.26
N THR A 282 1.19 -19.48 -10.13
CA THR A 282 0.40 -18.28 -10.40
C THR A 282 -1.06 -18.65 -10.64
N THR A 283 -1.95 -18.11 -9.81
CA THR A 283 -3.38 -18.37 -9.91
C THR A 283 -4.06 -17.38 -10.87
N SER A 284 -5.31 -17.64 -11.20
CA SER A 284 -6.17 -16.70 -11.93
C SER A 284 -7.54 -16.68 -11.26
N SER A 285 -7.73 -15.68 -10.41
CA SER A 285 -8.99 -15.54 -9.66
C SER A 285 -10.10 -15.04 -10.58
N PRO A 286 -11.24 -15.76 -10.65
CA PRO A 286 -12.35 -15.41 -11.53
C PRO A 286 -13.19 -14.22 -11.03
N ALA A 287 -13.04 -13.85 -9.75
CA ALA A 287 -13.76 -12.76 -9.11
C ALA A 287 -12.87 -12.13 -8.01
N PRO A 288 -13.10 -10.88 -7.62
CA PRO A 288 -12.30 -10.21 -6.58
C PRO A 288 -12.55 -10.81 -5.19
N SER A 289 -13.73 -11.39 -4.93
CA SER A 289 -14.09 -11.79 -3.57
C SER A 289 -14.99 -13.02 -3.57
N TYR A 290 -14.88 -13.82 -2.52
CA TYR A 290 -15.84 -14.90 -2.22
C TYR A 290 -17.18 -14.32 -1.75
N TRP A 291 -17.14 -13.23 -1.00
CA TRP A 291 -18.30 -12.51 -0.48
C TRP A 291 -17.87 -11.09 -0.05
N GLY A 292 -18.84 -10.19 0.05
CA GLY A 292 -18.62 -8.80 0.46
C GLY A 292 -17.94 -7.95 -0.62
N HIS A 293 -17.16 -6.99 -0.20
CA HIS A 293 -16.49 -6.00 -1.05
C HIS A 293 -17.43 -5.33 -2.06
N VAL A 294 -18.57 -4.85 -1.54
CA VAL A 294 -19.46 -4.03 -2.34
C VAL A 294 -18.87 -2.62 -2.40
N PHE A 295 -18.32 -2.26 -3.55
CA PHE A 295 -17.75 -0.93 -3.77
C PHE A 295 -18.85 0.12 -3.89
N THR A 296 -18.74 1.18 -3.10
CA THR A 296 -19.60 2.36 -3.20
C THR A 296 -19.04 3.25 -4.31
N CYS A 297 -19.70 3.25 -5.47
CA CYS A 297 -19.34 4.18 -6.52
C CYS A 297 -19.69 5.61 -6.07
N LEU A 298 -18.75 6.54 -6.11
CA LEU A 298 -18.97 7.98 -5.80
C LEU A 298 -20.06 8.65 -6.68
N LEU A 299 -20.59 7.96 -7.68
CA LEU A 299 -21.64 8.44 -8.58
C LEU A 299 -23.07 8.10 -8.12
N TYR A 300 -23.25 7.35 -7.05
CA TYR A 300 -24.57 7.04 -6.50
C TYR A 300 -24.69 7.50 -5.05
N THR A 301 -25.05 8.76 -4.85
CA THR A 301 -25.70 9.21 -3.62
C THR A 301 -27.13 8.68 -3.60
N SER A 302 -27.32 7.39 -3.37
CA SER A 302 -28.59 6.88 -2.88
C SER A 302 -28.74 7.33 -1.44
N PRO A 303 -29.86 7.95 -1.05
CA PRO A 303 -30.11 8.26 0.36
C PRO A 303 -29.95 6.99 1.19
N SER A 304 -29.19 7.07 2.27
CA SER A 304 -29.04 5.98 3.24
C SER A 304 -30.43 5.47 3.66
N PRO A 305 -30.64 4.18 3.95
CA PRO A 305 -31.89 3.69 4.53
C PRO A 305 -32.32 4.46 5.79
N ARG A 306 -31.39 5.12 6.49
CA ARG A 306 -31.66 6.00 7.64
C ARG A 306 -32.37 7.30 7.25
N ASP A 307 -32.23 7.77 6.01
CA ASP A 307 -32.88 8.98 5.52
C ASP A 307 -34.33 8.75 5.10
N ARG A 308 -34.84 7.51 5.14
CA ARG A 308 -36.23 7.15 4.82
C ARG A 308 -37.14 7.09 6.03
N VAL A 309 -36.65 7.42 7.21
CA VAL A 309 -37.45 7.48 8.46
C VAL A 309 -37.43 8.88 9.01
N ARG A 310 -38.12 9.77 8.33
CA ARG A 310 -38.73 11.02 8.89
C ARG A 310 -40.06 11.32 8.19
#